data_13a8d0382a1176480df8d9a5800165b7
#
_entry.id   13a8d0382a1176480df8d9a5800165b7
#
_cell.length_a   1.000
_cell.length_b   1.000
_cell.length_c   1.000
_cell.angle_alpha   90.00
_cell.angle_beta   90.00
_cell.angle_gamma   90.00
#
_symmetry.space_group_name_H-M   'P 1'
#
loop_
_entity.id
_entity.type
_entity.pdbx_description
1 polymer ?
#
loop_
_entity_poly.entity_id
_entity_poly.type
_entity_poly.pdbx_seq_one_letter_code
_entity_poly.pdbx_strand_id
1 'polypeptide(L)'
;GSGLVIFDCDGVLVDSEPISIRCTAAALNRFGYPIDEDGVFDRFLGASTASMVATVEASLGRPLAPEALDDLRREILAAFDRDLTAIPGVAEAAARLERPFCVASSSIPERIRHSLRLTGLLPLFEAAIFSATMVVHGKPAPDLFLLAAKRLGADPARCVVVEDSIHGVRAGQAAGMAVLGFTGGSHVAGDPARRERHAWRLKQAGAALVFDRMEELPALVREVSG
;
A
#
# COMPACT_ATOMS: atom_id res chain seq x y z
N GLY A 1 -26.40 -2.16 5.92
CA GLY A 1 -25.41 -2.11 4.85
C GLY A 1 -24.57 -3.38 4.82
N SER A 2 -24.11 -3.79 3.65
CA SER A 2 -23.21 -4.93 3.49
C SER A 2 -21.81 -4.62 3.97
N GLY A 3 -21.03 -5.63 4.33
CA GLY A 3 -19.61 -5.50 4.61
C GLY A 3 -18.79 -5.37 3.32
N LEU A 4 -17.59 -4.82 3.44
CA LEU A 4 -16.67 -4.62 2.32
C LEU A 4 -15.25 -4.90 2.78
N VAL A 5 -14.43 -5.53 1.95
CA VAL A 5 -12.98 -5.62 2.17
C VAL A 5 -12.29 -4.62 1.26
N ILE A 6 -11.48 -3.75 1.83
CA ILE A 6 -10.74 -2.72 1.10
C ILE A 6 -9.26 -3.05 1.15
N PHE A 7 -8.68 -3.38 0.00
CA PHE A 7 -7.25 -3.67 -0.11
C PHE A 7 -6.46 -2.42 -0.48
N ASP A 8 -5.32 -2.20 0.19
CA ASP A 8 -4.27 -1.40 -0.40
C ASP A 8 -3.67 -2.14 -1.62
N CYS A 9 -3.01 -1.45 -2.52
CA CYS A 9 -2.41 -2.05 -3.70
C CYS A 9 -0.95 -2.45 -3.44
N ASP A 10 -0.09 -1.46 -3.26
CA ASP A 10 1.35 -1.67 -3.12
C ASP A 10 1.68 -2.36 -1.78
N GLY A 11 2.37 -3.48 -1.86
CA GLY A 11 2.74 -4.26 -0.67
C GLY A 11 1.65 -5.19 -0.14
N VAL A 12 0.44 -5.15 -0.70
CA VAL A 12 -0.70 -6.00 -0.30
C VAL A 12 -1.19 -6.86 -1.47
N LEU A 13 -1.50 -6.26 -2.62
CA LEU A 13 -1.91 -6.98 -3.83
C LEU A 13 -0.73 -7.31 -4.72
N VAL A 14 0.19 -6.37 -4.87
CA VAL A 14 1.38 -6.50 -5.72
C VAL A 14 2.64 -6.28 -4.89
N ASP A 15 3.69 -7.04 -5.21
CA ASP A 15 4.97 -7.01 -4.49
C ASP A 15 5.89 -5.92 -5.06
N SER A 16 5.41 -4.68 -4.99
CA SER A 16 6.03 -3.50 -5.60
C SER A 16 7.07 -2.82 -4.71
N GLU A 17 7.00 -2.99 -3.39
CA GLU A 17 7.84 -2.24 -2.46
C GLU A 17 9.34 -2.53 -2.61
N PRO A 18 9.80 -3.79 -2.81
CA PRO A 18 11.22 -4.03 -3.04
C PRO A 18 11.75 -3.30 -4.28
N ILE A 19 10.95 -3.24 -5.34
CA ILE A 19 11.31 -2.55 -6.58
C ILE A 19 11.39 -1.03 -6.34
N SER A 20 10.37 -0.45 -5.73
CA SER A 20 10.32 0.98 -5.41
C SER A 20 11.46 1.40 -4.49
N ILE A 21 11.76 0.61 -3.47
CA ILE A 21 12.85 0.88 -2.52
C ILE A 21 14.20 0.88 -3.25
N ARG A 22 14.45 -0.13 -4.08
CA ARG A 22 15.70 -0.25 -4.84
C ARG A 22 15.90 0.93 -5.80
N CYS A 23 14.88 1.25 -6.60
CA CYS A 23 14.94 2.36 -7.55
C CYS A 23 15.10 3.71 -6.84
N THR A 24 14.38 3.91 -5.74
CA THR A 24 14.44 5.13 -4.95
C THR A 24 15.84 5.33 -4.33
N ALA A 25 16.41 4.29 -3.72
CA ALA A 25 17.76 4.35 -3.16
C ALA A 25 18.79 4.75 -4.24
N ALA A 26 18.76 4.10 -5.40
CA ALA A 26 19.65 4.41 -6.51
C ALA A 26 19.49 5.87 -6.99
N ALA A 27 18.26 6.34 -7.15
CA ALA A 27 17.98 7.70 -7.58
C ALA A 27 18.44 8.75 -6.56
N LEU A 28 18.16 8.54 -5.28
CA LEU A 28 18.58 9.48 -4.23
C LEU A 28 20.09 9.60 -4.13
N ASN A 29 20.82 8.51 -4.30
CA ASN A 29 22.28 8.55 -4.37
C ASN A 29 22.77 9.36 -5.60
N ARG A 30 22.13 9.21 -6.76
CA ARG A 30 22.46 10.02 -7.95
C ARG A 30 22.22 11.51 -7.72
N PHE A 31 21.22 11.86 -6.90
CA PHE A 31 20.92 13.26 -6.55
C PHE A 31 21.89 13.84 -5.51
N GLY A 32 22.75 13.02 -4.93
CA GLY A 32 23.69 13.44 -3.89
C GLY A 32 23.18 13.23 -2.46
N TYR A 33 22.11 12.47 -2.28
CA TYR A 33 21.57 12.09 -0.98
C TYR A 33 21.97 10.65 -0.67
N PRO A 34 23.00 10.42 0.17
CA PRO A 34 23.49 9.08 0.46
C PRO A 34 22.48 8.30 1.28
N ILE A 35 22.04 7.17 0.76
CA ILE A 35 21.08 6.30 1.43
C ILE A 35 21.17 4.90 0.82
N ASP A 36 21.00 3.85 1.63
CA ASP A 36 20.84 2.49 1.18
C ASP A 36 19.36 2.07 1.18
N GLU A 37 19.08 0.84 0.76
CA GLU A 37 17.70 0.33 0.73
C GLU A 37 17.08 0.28 2.12
N ASP A 38 17.86 -0.09 3.14
CA ASP A 38 17.39 -0.08 4.53
C ASP A 38 17.02 1.33 4.99
N GLY A 39 17.81 2.32 4.61
CA GLY A 39 17.52 3.72 4.88
C GLY A 39 16.25 4.21 4.22
N VAL A 40 15.99 3.80 2.97
CA VAL A 40 14.73 4.12 2.26
C VAL A 40 13.55 3.47 2.99
N PHE A 41 13.68 2.21 3.37
CA PHE A 41 12.65 1.52 4.16
C PHE A 41 12.36 2.26 5.47
N ASP A 42 13.38 2.61 6.23
CA ASP A 42 13.19 3.20 7.56
C ASP A 42 12.66 4.64 7.51
N ARG A 43 13.08 5.42 6.51
CA ARG A 43 12.75 6.86 6.44
C ARG A 43 11.53 7.17 5.59
N PHE A 44 11.31 6.41 4.50
CA PHE A 44 10.37 6.81 3.46
C PHE A 44 9.26 5.80 3.16
N LEU A 45 9.29 4.59 3.73
CA LEU A 45 8.22 3.62 3.51
C LEU A 45 6.88 4.20 3.99
N GLY A 46 5.90 4.24 3.10
CA GLY A 46 4.58 4.78 3.40
C GLY A 46 4.49 6.30 3.41
N ALA A 47 5.61 7.01 3.26
CA ALA A 47 5.60 8.47 3.10
C ALA A 47 5.15 8.85 1.68
N SER A 48 4.50 10.01 1.55
CA SER A 48 4.16 10.54 0.23
C SER A 48 5.43 10.95 -0.53
N THR A 49 5.36 10.94 -1.85
CA THR A 49 6.45 11.45 -2.69
C THR A 49 6.80 12.90 -2.33
N ALA A 50 5.79 13.73 -2.09
CA ALA A 50 6.01 15.13 -1.69
C ALA A 50 6.78 15.25 -0.37
N SER A 51 6.46 14.40 0.62
CA SER A 51 7.17 14.37 1.90
C SER A 51 8.62 13.93 1.75
N MET A 52 8.87 12.88 0.96
CA MET A 52 10.23 12.42 0.67
C MET A 52 11.05 13.52 -0.02
N VAL A 53 10.49 14.14 -1.04
CA VAL A 53 11.15 15.24 -1.79
C VAL A 53 11.49 16.38 -0.85
N ALA A 54 10.57 16.81 0.00
CA ALA A 54 10.81 17.89 0.97
C ALA A 54 11.98 17.56 1.91
N THR A 55 12.04 16.33 2.41
CA THR A 55 13.12 15.87 3.30
C THR A 55 14.47 15.90 2.57
N VAL A 56 14.51 15.38 1.34
CA VAL A 56 15.74 15.31 0.53
C VAL A 56 16.21 16.70 0.15
N GLU A 57 15.33 17.56 -0.31
CA GLU A 57 15.67 18.95 -0.69
C GLU A 57 16.18 19.75 0.50
N ALA A 58 15.59 19.61 1.67
CA ALA A 58 16.05 20.25 2.90
C ALA A 58 17.48 19.80 3.24
N SER A 59 17.78 18.52 3.10
CA SER A 59 19.13 17.98 3.35
C SER A 59 20.15 18.45 2.32
N LEU A 60 19.78 18.51 1.04
CA LEU A 60 20.67 18.94 -0.04
C LEU A 60 20.88 20.46 -0.08
N GLY A 61 19.97 21.23 0.51
CA GLY A 61 19.95 22.69 0.42
C GLY A 61 19.63 23.22 -0.98
N ARG A 62 18.99 22.42 -1.81
CA ARG A 62 18.59 22.77 -3.18
C ARG A 62 17.36 21.96 -3.61
N PRO A 63 16.56 22.48 -4.57
CA PRO A 63 15.44 21.72 -5.11
C PRO A 63 15.94 20.60 -6.03
N LEU A 64 15.12 19.51 -6.11
CA LEU A 64 15.31 18.47 -7.11
C LEU A 64 14.68 18.94 -8.43
N ALA A 65 15.36 18.63 -9.55
CA ALA A 65 14.81 18.92 -10.86
C ALA A 65 13.54 18.10 -11.11
N PRO A 66 12.46 18.67 -11.66
CA PRO A 66 11.25 17.91 -11.99
C PRO A 66 11.52 16.69 -12.87
N GLU A 67 12.46 16.81 -13.80
CA GLU A 67 12.88 15.73 -14.71
C GLU A 67 13.47 14.53 -13.94
N ALA A 68 14.15 14.78 -12.82
CA ALA A 68 14.73 13.72 -12.00
C ALA A 68 13.65 12.84 -11.35
N LEU A 69 12.55 13.45 -10.93
CA LEU A 69 11.41 12.72 -10.37
C LEU A 69 10.63 11.96 -11.45
N ASP A 70 10.48 12.55 -12.63
CA ASP A 70 9.87 11.88 -13.76
C ASP A 70 10.70 10.68 -14.22
N ASP A 71 12.01 10.80 -14.22
CA ASP A 71 12.94 9.72 -14.52
C ASP A 71 12.81 8.57 -13.50
N LEU A 72 12.72 8.89 -12.22
CA LEU A 72 12.51 7.88 -11.17
C LEU A 72 11.19 7.13 -11.37
N ARG A 73 10.11 7.84 -11.67
CA ARG A 73 8.81 7.22 -11.97
C ARG A 73 8.90 6.26 -13.16
N ARG A 74 9.56 6.68 -14.23
CA ARG A 74 9.78 5.83 -15.42
C ARG A 74 10.64 4.62 -15.09
N GLU A 75 11.69 4.78 -14.29
CA GLU A 75 12.54 3.65 -13.85
C GLU A 75 11.74 2.62 -13.06
N ILE A 76 10.89 3.08 -12.13
CA ILE A 76 10.03 2.20 -11.34
C ILE A 76 9.06 1.44 -12.24
N LEU A 77 8.37 2.13 -13.16
CA LEU A 77 7.42 1.49 -14.07
C LEU A 77 8.10 0.49 -15.02
N ALA A 78 9.29 0.83 -15.52
CA ALA A 78 10.07 -0.10 -16.34
C ALA A 78 10.51 -1.34 -15.55
N ALA A 79 10.87 -1.17 -14.29
CA ALA A 79 11.20 -2.28 -13.41
C ALA A 79 9.96 -3.14 -13.09
N PHE A 80 8.79 -2.53 -12.95
CA PHE A 80 7.52 -3.26 -12.80
C PHE A 80 7.26 -4.14 -14.02
N ASP A 81 7.45 -3.63 -15.23
CA ASP A 81 7.25 -4.41 -16.45
C ASP A 81 8.12 -5.68 -16.49
N ARG A 82 9.30 -5.65 -15.89
CA ARG A 82 10.21 -6.80 -15.83
C ARG A 82 9.96 -7.73 -14.66
N ASP A 83 9.68 -7.16 -13.46
CA ASP A 83 9.87 -7.87 -12.20
C ASP A 83 8.63 -7.93 -11.30
N LEU A 84 7.58 -7.14 -11.58
CA LEU A 84 6.44 -7.05 -10.67
C LEU A 84 5.66 -8.37 -10.64
N THR A 85 5.42 -8.86 -9.44
CA THR A 85 4.61 -10.06 -9.19
C THR A 85 3.45 -9.74 -8.24
N ALA A 86 2.39 -10.54 -8.32
CA ALA A 86 1.33 -10.50 -7.31
C ALA A 86 1.87 -11.02 -5.96
N ILE A 87 1.31 -10.53 -4.87
CA ILE A 87 1.53 -11.13 -3.57
C ILE A 87 1.01 -12.57 -3.61
N PRO A 88 1.80 -13.55 -3.15
CA PRO A 88 1.39 -14.96 -3.20
C PRO A 88 0.04 -15.21 -2.54
N GLY A 89 -0.84 -15.92 -3.23
CA GLY A 89 -2.14 -16.34 -2.72
C GLY A 89 -3.22 -15.26 -2.69
N VAL A 90 -2.94 -14.03 -3.15
CA VAL A 90 -3.91 -12.93 -3.03
C VAL A 90 -5.15 -13.13 -3.91
N ALA A 91 -5.00 -13.64 -5.12
CA ALA A 91 -6.15 -13.88 -6.01
C ALA A 91 -7.07 -14.96 -5.44
N GLU A 92 -6.52 -16.05 -4.94
CA GLU A 92 -7.24 -17.14 -4.30
C GLU A 92 -7.94 -16.68 -3.02
N ALA A 93 -7.27 -15.87 -2.21
CA ALA A 93 -7.86 -15.31 -1.00
C ALA A 93 -9.05 -14.40 -1.34
N ALA A 94 -8.91 -13.52 -2.32
CA ALA A 94 -9.98 -12.64 -2.77
C ALA A 94 -11.20 -13.44 -3.26
N ALA A 95 -10.97 -14.51 -4.03
CA ALA A 95 -12.03 -15.38 -4.54
C ALA A 95 -12.79 -16.11 -3.42
N ARG A 96 -12.20 -16.27 -2.24
CA ARG A 96 -12.80 -16.94 -1.09
C ARG A 96 -13.49 -15.98 -0.11
N LEU A 97 -13.42 -14.67 -0.36
CA LEU A 97 -14.14 -13.70 0.45
C LEU A 97 -15.65 -13.80 0.20
N GLU A 98 -16.41 -13.77 1.28
CA GLU A 98 -17.87 -13.88 1.25
C GLU A 98 -18.57 -12.51 1.17
N ARG A 99 -17.82 -11.48 0.78
CA ARG A 99 -18.29 -10.10 0.65
C ARG A 99 -17.58 -9.38 -0.48
N PRO A 100 -18.16 -8.27 -0.96
CA PRO A 100 -17.50 -7.45 -1.98
C PRO A 100 -16.12 -6.96 -1.52
N PHE A 101 -15.25 -6.71 -2.46
CA PHE A 101 -13.95 -6.13 -2.18
C PHE A 101 -13.56 -5.09 -3.25
N CYS A 102 -12.65 -4.22 -2.91
CA CYS A 102 -12.14 -3.18 -3.78
C CYS A 102 -10.67 -2.90 -3.47
N VAL A 103 -10.05 -2.07 -4.30
CA VAL A 103 -8.70 -1.55 -4.04
C VAL A 103 -8.75 -0.04 -3.81
N ALA A 104 -8.04 0.43 -2.81
CA ALA A 104 -7.90 1.85 -2.48
C ALA A 104 -6.43 2.17 -2.23
N SER A 105 -5.82 2.92 -3.16
CA SER A 105 -4.39 3.17 -3.21
C SER A 105 -4.05 4.65 -3.22
N SER A 106 -2.91 5.01 -2.64
CA SER A 106 -2.34 6.35 -2.70
C SER A 106 -1.78 6.70 -4.07
N SER A 107 -1.67 5.73 -4.98
CA SER A 107 -1.18 5.93 -6.35
C SER A 107 -2.22 6.53 -7.29
N ILE A 108 -1.76 7.02 -8.43
CA ILE A 108 -2.65 7.50 -9.51
C ILE A 108 -3.34 6.30 -10.18
N PRO A 109 -4.53 6.50 -10.80
CA PRO A 109 -5.30 5.40 -11.40
C PRO A 109 -4.53 4.59 -12.44
N GLU A 110 -3.76 5.24 -13.27
CA GLU A 110 -2.97 4.60 -14.35
C GLU A 110 -1.97 3.61 -13.78
N ARG A 111 -1.28 3.97 -12.69
CA ARG A 111 -0.33 3.10 -12.02
C ARG A 111 -1.02 1.91 -11.37
N ILE A 112 -2.15 2.13 -10.70
CA ILE A 112 -2.93 1.06 -10.09
C ILE A 112 -3.35 0.04 -11.15
N ARG A 113 -3.95 0.51 -12.25
CA ARG A 113 -4.38 -0.35 -13.35
C ARG A 113 -3.23 -1.10 -13.99
N HIS A 114 -2.11 -0.42 -14.22
CA HIS A 114 -0.92 -1.04 -14.81
C HIS A 114 -0.38 -2.17 -13.94
N SER A 115 -0.22 -1.91 -12.64
CA SER A 115 0.25 -2.93 -11.69
C SER A 115 -0.69 -4.13 -11.62
N LEU A 116 -1.99 -3.90 -11.57
CA LEU A 116 -2.98 -4.98 -11.54
C LEU A 116 -3.00 -5.77 -12.86
N ARG A 117 -2.82 -5.10 -13.99
CA ARG A 117 -2.74 -5.76 -15.30
C ARG A 117 -1.51 -6.66 -15.39
N LEU A 118 -0.33 -6.16 -15.01
CA LEU A 118 0.92 -6.92 -15.04
C LEU A 118 0.86 -8.20 -14.21
N THR A 119 0.09 -8.18 -13.13
CA THR A 119 -0.02 -9.29 -12.18
C THR A 119 -1.24 -10.19 -12.39
N GLY A 120 -2.05 -9.89 -13.42
CA GLY A 120 -3.27 -10.65 -13.72
C GLY A 120 -4.44 -10.39 -12.77
N LEU A 121 -4.33 -9.39 -11.90
CA LEU A 121 -5.35 -9.08 -10.89
C LEU A 121 -6.42 -8.09 -11.38
N LEU A 122 -6.19 -7.40 -12.49
CA LEU A 122 -7.09 -6.34 -12.95
C LEU A 122 -8.56 -6.79 -13.09
N PRO A 123 -8.88 -7.97 -13.67
CA PRO A 123 -10.26 -8.40 -13.79
C PRO A 123 -11.01 -8.49 -12.45
N LEU A 124 -10.31 -8.77 -11.36
CA LEU A 124 -10.91 -8.87 -10.02
C LEU A 124 -11.30 -7.50 -9.45
N PHE A 125 -10.56 -6.45 -9.81
CA PHE A 125 -10.68 -5.13 -9.18
C PHE A 125 -11.18 -4.03 -10.12
N GLU A 126 -11.24 -4.29 -11.42
CA GLU A 126 -11.47 -3.27 -12.46
C GLU A 126 -12.70 -2.39 -12.22
N ALA A 127 -13.76 -2.97 -11.67
CA ALA A 127 -15.00 -2.24 -11.39
C ALA A 127 -14.94 -1.40 -10.09
N ALA A 128 -13.91 -1.54 -9.28
CA ALA A 128 -13.85 -0.96 -7.94
C ALA A 128 -12.42 -0.53 -7.55
N ILE A 129 -11.89 0.44 -8.31
CA ILE A 129 -10.57 1.05 -8.09
C ILE A 129 -10.76 2.46 -7.54
N PHE A 130 -10.15 2.73 -6.38
CA PHE A 130 -10.17 4.04 -5.74
C PHE A 130 -8.75 4.56 -5.58
N SER A 131 -8.52 5.79 -6.04
CA SER A 131 -7.21 6.44 -6.05
C SER A 131 -7.24 7.69 -5.17
N ALA A 132 -6.10 8.01 -4.57
CA ALA A 132 -5.92 9.24 -3.81
C ALA A 132 -6.25 10.52 -4.63
N THR A 133 -6.20 10.45 -5.96
CA THR A 133 -6.60 11.56 -6.83
C THR A 133 -8.10 11.87 -6.77
N MET A 134 -8.90 10.99 -6.19
CA MET A 134 -10.35 11.14 -6.05
C MET A 134 -10.77 11.86 -4.76
N VAL A 135 -9.83 12.16 -3.87
CA VAL A 135 -10.08 12.79 -2.59
C VAL A 135 -9.15 13.98 -2.35
N VAL A 136 -9.54 14.87 -1.44
CA VAL A 136 -8.73 16.04 -1.09
C VAL A 136 -7.55 15.63 -0.20
N HIS A 137 -7.81 14.78 0.79
CA HIS A 137 -6.81 14.34 1.75
C HIS A 137 -6.57 12.83 1.63
N GLY A 138 -5.36 12.45 1.24
CA GLY A 138 -4.92 11.06 1.18
C GLY A 138 -4.57 10.50 2.57
N LYS A 139 -4.25 9.20 2.62
CA LYS A 139 -3.81 8.53 3.85
C LYS A 139 -2.69 9.35 4.53
N PRO A 140 -2.72 9.57 5.84
CA PRO A 140 -3.50 8.88 6.88
C PRO A 140 -4.93 9.43 7.12
N ALA A 141 -5.42 10.37 6.31
CA ALA A 141 -6.80 10.82 6.40
C ALA A 141 -7.76 9.68 6.00
N PRO A 142 -8.98 9.64 6.55
CA PRO A 142 -9.93 8.55 6.28
C PRO A 142 -10.65 8.68 4.94
N ASP A 143 -10.46 9.79 4.23
CA ASP A 143 -11.27 10.19 3.07
C ASP A 143 -11.36 9.10 2.00
N LEU A 144 -10.24 8.48 1.65
CA LEU A 144 -10.19 7.48 0.58
C LEU A 144 -11.01 6.23 0.93
N PHE A 145 -10.88 5.72 2.13
CA PHE A 145 -11.62 4.55 2.60
C PHE A 145 -13.10 4.86 2.77
N LEU A 146 -13.44 6.05 3.26
CA LEU A 146 -14.83 6.48 3.36
C LEU A 146 -15.48 6.65 1.97
N LEU A 147 -14.72 7.14 0.98
CA LEU A 147 -15.18 7.22 -0.41
C LEU A 147 -15.50 5.83 -0.96
N ALA A 148 -14.62 4.86 -0.76
CA ALA A 148 -14.83 3.48 -1.21
C ALA A 148 -16.09 2.87 -0.58
N ALA A 149 -16.25 3.01 0.73
CA ALA A 149 -17.43 2.52 1.43
C ALA A 149 -18.71 3.17 0.90
N LYS A 150 -18.71 4.48 0.72
CA LYS A 150 -19.86 5.23 0.19
C LYS A 150 -20.24 4.78 -1.21
N ARG A 151 -19.26 4.67 -2.11
CA ARG A 151 -19.49 4.30 -3.52
C ARG A 151 -20.03 2.88 -3.65
N LEU A 152 -19.64 1.98 -2.75
CA LEU A 152 -20.06 0.58 -2.78
C LEU A 152 -21.19 0.27 -1.81
N GLY A 153 -21.78 1.29 -1.19
CA GLY A 153 -22.94 1.15 -0.31
C GLY A 153 -22.67 0.37 0.97
N ALA A 154 -21.43 0.40 1.46
CA ALA A 154 -21.02 -0.30 2.67
C ALA A 154 -21.04 0.61 3.89
N ASP A 155 -21.37 0.03 5.05
CA ASP A 155 -21.25 0.70 6.34
C ASP A 155 -19.78 0.64 6.78
N PRO A 156 -19.12 1.78 7.07
CA PRO A 156 -17.74 1.78 7.56
C PRO A 156 -17.49 0.84 8.74
N ALA A 157 -18.43 0.73 9.66
CA ALA A 157 -18.31 -0.17 10.81
C ALA A 157 -18.26 -1.67 10.43
N ARG A 158 -18.64 -2.00 9.19
CA ARG A 158 -18.62 -3.36 8.65
C ARG A 158 -17.57 -3.57 7.57
N CYS A 159 -16.75 -2.56 7.34
CA CYS A 159 -15.62 -2.65 6.41
C CYS A 159 -14.36 -3.16 7.11
N VAL A 160 -13.57 -3.93 6.37
CA VAL A 160 -12.26 -4.41 6.80
C VAL A 160 -11.22 -3.89 5.81
N VAL A 161 -10.21 -3.21 6.31
CA VAL A 161 -9.09 -2.70 5.52
C VAL A 161 -7.90 -3.66 5.65
N VAL A 162 -7.23 -3.94 4.55
CA VAL A 162 -5.98 -4.72 4.52
C VAL A 162 -4.86 -3.77 4.10
N GLU A 163 -3.89 -3.54 4.97
CA GLU A 163 -2.88 -2.50 4.83
C GLU A 163 -1.51 -2.98 5.29
N ASP A 164 -0.44 -2.47 4.64
CA ASP A 164 0.94 -2.75 5.00
C ASP A 164 1.68 -1.54 5.60
N SER A 165 1.10 -0.34 5.56
CA SER A 165 1.75 0.88 6.04
C SER A 165 1.06 1.46 7.26
N ILE A 166 1.84 2.17 8.08
CA ILE A 166 1.33 2.89 9.26
C ILE A 166 0.29 3.94 8.84
N HIS A 167 0.54 4.67 7.76
CA HIS A 167 -0.39 5.69 7.26
C HIS A 167 -1.73 5.08 6.84
N GLY A 168 -1.70 3.93 6.18
CA GLY A 168 -2.92 3.23 5.78
C GLY A 168 -3.68 2.65 6.97
N VAL A 169 -2.98 2.10 7.96
CA VAL A 169 -3.62 1.64 9.20
C VAL A 169 -4.30 2.78 9.92
N ARG A 170 -3.65 3.92 10.04
CA ARG A 170 -4.23 5.13 10.65
C ARG A 170 -5.46 5.63 9.89
N ALA A 171 -5.42 5.59 8.57
CA ALA A 171 -6.56 5.97 7.74
C ALA A 171 -7.77 5.06 7.97
N GLY A 172 -7.56 3.76 8.06
CA GLY A 172 -8.62 2.79 8.37
C GLY A 172 -9.21 3.02 9.76
N GLN A 173 -8.37 3.23 10.75
CA GLN A 173 -8.78 3.58 12.12
C GLN A 173 -9.63 4.86 12.13
N ALA A 174 -9.14 5.91 11.48
CA ALA A 174 -9.86 7.19 11.40
C ALA A 174 -11.21 7.07 10.69
N ALA A 175 -11.34 6.10 9.75
CA ALA A 175 -12.58 5.82 9.05
C ALA A 175 -13.57 4.98 9.88
N GLY A 176 -13.18 4.53 11.06
CA GLY A 176 -14.01 3.66 11.89
C GLY A 176 -14.08 2.22 11.38
N MET A 177 -13.09 1.78 10.63
CA MET A 177 -13.01 0.44 10.04
C MET A 177 -12.04 -0.45 10.81
N ALA A 178 -12.30 -1.76 10.84
CA ALA A 178 -11.33 -2.74 11.31
C ALA A 178 -10.17 -2.82 10.33
N VAL A 179 -8.93 -2.90 10.83
CA VAL A 179 -7.73 -2.96 9.99
C VAL A 179 -6.96 -4.24 10.28
N LEU A 180 -6.66 -4.98 9.22
CA LEU A 180 -5.74 -6.11 9.23
C LEU A 180 -4.40 -5.63 8.66
N GLY A 181 -3.34 -5.69 9.45
CA GLY A 181 -1.99 -5.33 9.03
C GLY A 181 -1.35 -6.50 8.30
N PHE A 182 -0.81 -6.27 7.10
CA PHE A 182 -0.15 -7.31 6.30
C PHE A 182 1.36 -7.11 6.25
N THR A 183 2.11 -8.15 6.57
CA THR A 183 3.58 -8.16 6.60
C THR A 183 4.17 -9.23 5.67
N GLY A 184 3.42 -9.68 4.67
CA GLY A 184 3.85 -10.72 3.75
C GLY A 184 4.56 -10.23 2.48
N GLY A 185 4.69 -8.91 2.30
CA GLY A 185 5.47 -8.35 1.19
C GLY A 185 6.95 -8.67 1.33
N SER A 186 7.66 -8.87 0.20
CA SER A 186 9.07 -9.29 0.20
C SER A 186 10.01 -8.29 0.87
N HIS A 187 9.62 -7.01 0.97
CA HIS A 187 10.40 -5.97 1.64
C HIS A 187 10.49 -6.17 3.17
N VAL A 188 9.62 -6.97 3.76
CA VAL A 188 9.65 -7.31 5.19
C VAL A 188 9.77 -8.81 5.46
N ALA A 189 9.13 -9.64 4.63
CA ALA A 189 9.03 -11.09 4.87
C ALA A 189 10.39 -11.81 4.86
N GLY A 190 11.37 -11.29 4.14
CA GLY A 190 12.72 -11.86 4.04
C GLY A 190 13.62 -11.59 5.25
N ASP A 191 13.22 -10.71 6.18
CA ASP A 191 13.97 -10.36 7.37
C ASP A 191 13.05 -10.51 8.60
N PRO A 192 13.17 -11.60 9.38
CA PRO A 192 12.29 -11.85 10.53
C PRO A 192 12.29 -10.74 11.57
N ALA A 193 13.43 -10.12 11.86
CA ALA A 193 13.52 -9.03 12.83
C ALA A 193 12.81 -7.76 12.32
N ARG A 194 12.97 -7.43 11.04
CA ARG A 194 12.26 -6.31 10.39
C ARG A 194 10.75 -6.56 10.39
N ARG A 195 10.32 -7.76 10.01
CA ARG A 195 8.90 -8.14 10.00
C ARG A 195 8.29 -8.00 11.39
N GLU A 196 8.97 -8.46 12.43
CA GLU A 196 8.48 -8.37 13.81
C GLU A 196 8.35 -6.91 14.25
N ARG A 197 9.34 -6.07 13.99
CA ARG A 197 9.27 -4.62 14.29
C ARG A 197 8.15 -3.93 13.53
N HIS A 198 7.99 -4.25 12.25
CA HIS A 198 6.95 -3.67 11.42
C HIS A 198 5.56 -4.11 11.90
N ALA A 199 5.38 -5.38 12.22
CA ALA A 199 4.14 -5.91 12.80
C ALA A 199 3.77 -5.16 14.09
N TRP A 200 4.74 -4.95 14.97
CA TRP A 200 4.53 -4.18 16.19
C TRP A 200 4.07 -2.74 15.89
N ARG A 201 4.70 -2.07 14.93
CA ARG A 201 4.33 -0.70 14.52
C ARG A 201 2.93 -0.63 13.94
N LEU A 202 2.53 -1.63 13.15
CA LEU A 202 1.17 -1.69 12.61
C LEU A 202 0.13 -1.86 13.71
N LYS A 203 0.41 -2.69 14.70
CA LYS A 203 -0.46 -2.85 15.89
C LYS A 203 -0.56 -1.57 16.69
N GLN A 204 0.55 -0.88 16.94
CA GLN A 204 0.56 0.40 17.66
C GLN A 204 -0.20 1.49 16.89
N ALA A 205 -0.21 1.44 15.57
CA ALA A 205 -0.99 2.36 14.74
C ALA A 205 -2.50 2.07 14.74
N GLY A 206 -2.91 0.87 15.19
CA GLY A 206 -4.31 0.50 15.35
C GLY A 206 -4.78 -0.72 14.57
N ALA A 207 -3.88 -1.50 13.98
CA ALA A 207 -4.27 -2.77 13.37
C ALA A 207 -4.82 -3.73 14.44
N ALA A 208 -5.98 -4.30 14.15
CA ALA A 208 -6.62 -5.26 15.06
C ALA A 208 -5.83 -6.57 15.14
N LEU A 209 -5.37 -7.04 13.99
CA LEU A 209 -4.52 -8.22 13.84
C LEU A 209 -3.46 -7.94 12.78
N VAL A 210 -2.36 -8.68 12.81
CA VAL A 210 -1.31 -8.65 11.80
C VAL A 210 -1.09 -10.07 11.29
N PHE A 211 -0.91 -10.22 9.98
CA PHE A 211 -0.71 -11.51 9.32
C PHE A 211 0.25 -11.37 8.15
N ASP A 212 0.83 -12.50 7.71
CA ASP A 212 1.83 -12.52 6.64
C ASP A 212 1.53 -13.50 5.50
N ARG A 213 0.40 -14.23 5.57
CA ARG A 213 -0.01 -15.23 4.58
C ARG A 213 -1.44 -14.98 4.14
N MET A 214 -1.63 -14.73 2.84
CA MET A 214 -2.95 -14.39 2.29
C MET A 214 -3.98 -15.51 2.44
N GLU A 215 -3.56 -16.77 2.54
CA GLU A 215 -4.50 -17.87 2.79
C GLU A 215 -5.24 -17.74 4.14
N GLU A 216 -4.71 -16.94 5.07
CA GLU A 216 -5.37 -16.66 6.35
C GLU A 216 -6.45 -15.58 6.25
N LEU A 217 -6.44 -14.78 5.19
CA LEU A 217 -7.29 -13.57 5.08
C LEU A 217 -8.78 -13.86 5.23
N PRO A 218 -9.38 -14.85 4.53
CA PRO A 218 -10.83 -15.06 4.66
C PRO A 218 -11.28 -15.33 6.10
N ALA A 219 -10.52 -16.14 6.84
CA ALA A 219 -10.82 -16.42 8.24
C ALA A 219 -10.66 -15.18 9.13
N LEU A 220 -9.60 -14.39 8.92
CA LEU A 220 -9.36 -13.17 9.68
C LEU A 220 -10.41 -12.11 9.44
N VAL A 221 -10.90 -11.97 8.21
CA VAL A 221 -12.00 -11.07 7.88
C VAL A 221 -13.27 -11.45 8.66
N ARG A 222 -13.58 -12.74 8.76
CA ARG A 222 -14.71 -13.22 9.57
C ARG A 222 -14.50 -12.90 11.05
N GLU A 223 -13.30 -13.10 11.55
CA GLU A 223 -12.97 -12.87 12.97
C GLU A 223 -13.18 -11.40 13.38
N VAL A 224 -12.68 -10.44 12.59
CA VAL A 224 -12.77 -9.01 12.93
C VAL A 224 -14.12 -8.39 12.57
N SER A 225 -14.95 -9.08 11.82
CA SER A 225 -16.29 -8.61 11.40
C SER A 225 -17.42 -9.07 12.31
N GLY A 226 -17.11 -9.98 13.24
CA GLY A 226 -18.06 -10.67 14.16
C GLY A 226 -18.81 -9.83 15.10
#